data_5d9c098334b2580fcfc7db2e818db154
#
_entry.id   5d9c098334b2580fcfc7db2e818db154
#
_cell.length_a   1.000
_cell.length_b   1.000
_cell.length_c   1.000
_cell.angle_alpha   90.00
_cell.angle_beta   90.00
_cell.angle_gamma   90.00
#
_symmetry.space_group_name_H-M   'P 1'
#
loop_
_entity.id
_entity.type
_entity.pdbx_description
1 polymer ?
#
loop_
_entity_poly.entity_id
_entity_poly.type
_entity_poly.pdbx_seq_one_letter_code
_entity_poly.pdbx_strand_id
1 'polypeptide(L)'
;MATKVSIPALIQALGGKENLAQATHCATRLRVTTRDKSKIDEAALKAIPGVLGVVNNGTQTQIIIGAEVNNVYKDFIAQTGVDEEAPIDENLDLKDELKNKKGKLLTRFFETVAAIFNPIVPALAGCGFLSALICIFMALGFDSSAPTFKTIIAISMAIFTFLPFLLAASAAKVFKMNMFVAMTICAGMMSSTWSGLIADGVSSYSFLGIPFRVINYSSSVLPVVFAVLVASYIERFLDKIIPGALKIILVPALTILIATPVTLITVGPLTYWLGEELAIGVNWLFENGGVFSGIVYGGIYSSMVLLGIHHGMVPVLTQMLTAQGFNYVSPTSGAANIGQAGAAFGVWIKSHDKNQKANALSACIAACTGITEPVVYGVTVPLGKPFLFAGIG
;
A
#
# COMPACT_ATOMS: atom_id res chain seq x y z
N MET A 1 8.11 -26.82 -10.76
CA MET A 1 9.01 -27.38 -9.72
C MET A 1 8.12 -27.83 -8.58
N ALA A 2 8.26 -29.08 -8.10
CA ALA A 2 7.46 -29.57 -6.98
C ALA A 2 7.80 -28.75 -5.72
N THR A 3 6.79 -28.29 -5.01
CA THR A 3 6.94 -27.57 -3.75
C THR A 3 7.68 -28.46 -2.73
N LYS A 4 8.67 -27.90 -2.03
CA LYS A 4 9.42 -28.62 -0.97
C LYS A 4 8.56 -28.96 0.23
N VAL A 5 7.38 -28.33 0.36
CA VAL A 5 6.45 -28.47 1.48
C VAL A 5 5.45 -29.60 1.18
N SER A 6 5.40 -30.59 2.02
CA SER A 6 4.45 -31.71 1.88
C SER A 6 3.03 -31.30 2.30
N ILE A 7 2.13 -31.14 1.34
CA ILE A 7 0.73 -30.78 1.61
C ILE A 7 0.00 -31.83 2.47
N PRO A 8 0.15 -33.14 2.22
CA PRO A 8 -0.46 -34.14 3.09
C PRO A 8 0.00 -34.05 4.55
N ALA A 9 1.30 -33.79 4.77
CA ALA A 9 1.84 -33.58 6.11
C ALA A 9 1.26 -32.34 6.79
N LEU A 10 1.08 -31.22 6.05
CA LEU A 10 0.41 -30.02 6.55
C LEU A 10 -1.03 -30.31 6.99
N ILE A 11 -1.80 -31.01 6.15
CA ILE A 11 -3.19 -31.35 6.45
C ILE A 11 -3.27 -32.23 7.71
N GLN A 12 -2.41 -33.23 7.83
CA GLN A 12 -2.38 -34.14 8.98
C GLN A 12 -2.02 -33.37 10.27
N ALA A 13 -0.99 -32.53 10.24
CA ALA A 13 -0.54 -31.76 11.39
C ALA A 13 -1.55 -30.67 11.81
N LEU A 14 -2.43 -30.22 10.91
CA LEU A 14 -3.55 -29.31 11.20
C LEU A 14 -4.79 -30.02 11.76
N GLY A 15 -4.73 -31.32 11.98
CA GLY A 15 -5.83 -32.14 12.53
C GLY A 15 -6.76 -32.75 11.48
N GLY A 16 -6.29 -32.87 10.21
CA GLY A 16 -7.03 -33.47 9.11
C GLY A 16 -7.95 -32.50 8.37
N LYS A 17 -8.46 -32.93 7.20
CA LYS A 17 -9.31 -32.08 6.33
C LYS A 17 -10.56 -31.55 7.02
N GLU A 18 -11.18 -32.38 7.86
CA GLU A 18 -12.41 -32.05 8.58
C GLU A 18 -12.24 -30.93 9.61
N ASN A 19 -11.00 -30.72 10.08
CA ASN A 19 -10.67 -29.66 11.01
C ASN A 19 -10.45 -28.31 10.32
N LEU A 20 -10.28 -28.27 9.00
CA LEU A 20 -10.06 -27.06 8.24
C LEU A 20 -11.40 -26.34 8.00
N ALA A 21 -11.45 -25.05 8.26
CA ALA A 21 -12.63 -24.20 8.00
C ALA A 21 -12.40 -23.28 6.79
N GLN A 22 -11.28 -22.56 6.77
CA GLN A 22 -10.92 -21.63 5.71
C GLN A 22 -9.40 -21.59 5.55
N ALA A 23 -8.93 -21.24 4.36
CA ALA A 23 -7.53 -21.00 4.12
C ALA A 23 -7.32 -19.75 3.25
N THR A 24 -6.28 -18.99 3.57
CA THR A 24 -5.83 -17.85 2.80
C THR A 24 -4.30 -17.77 2.87
N HIS A 25 -3.69 -16.86 2.15
CA HIS A 25 -2.26 -16.63 2.24
C HIS A 25 -1.91 -15.15 2.11
N CYS A 26 -0.76 -14.76 2.63
CA CYS A 26 -0.08 -13.51 2.30
C CYS A 26 1.20 -13.81 1.50
N ALA A 27 2.07 -12.83 1.31
CA ALA A 27 3.30 -13.01 0.50
C ALA A 27 4.23 -14.13 1.03
N THR A 28 4.21 -14.44 2.32
CA THR A 28 5.13 -15.39 2.95
C THR A 28 4.48 -16.44 3.84
N ARG A 29 3.18 -16.33 4.17
CA ARG A 29 2.50 -17.21 5.14
C ARG A 29 1.23 -17.83 4.58
N LEU A 30 1.10 -19.12 4.77
CA LEU A 30 -0.17 -19.83 4.64
C LEU A 30 -0.95 -19.66 5.96
N ARG A 31 -2.19 -19.24 5.89
CA ARG A 31 -3.07 -18.97 7.03
C ARG A 31 -4.25 -19.92 6.97
N VAL A 32 -4.41 -20.68 8.01
CA VAL A 32 -5.46 -21.69 8.08
C VAL A 32 -6.30 -21.44 9.33
N THR A 33 -7.60 -21.26 9.14
CA THR A 33 -8.58 -21.24 10.23
C THR A 33 -9.05 -22.67 10.47
N THR A 34 -8.89 -23.16 11.69
CA THR A 34 -9.30 -24.50 12.10
C THR A 34 -10.52 -24.44 12.99
N ARG A 35 -11.34 -25.49 12.96
CA ARG A 35 -12.54 -25.62 13.79
C ARG A 35 -12.18 -25.95 15.24
N ASP A 36 -11.18 -26.80 15.44
CA ASP A 36 -10.69 -27.23 16.74
C ASP A 36 -9.16 -27.13 16.80
N LYS A 37 -8.67 -26.22 17.62
CA LYS A 37 -7.23 -25.99 17.79
C LYS A 37 -6.50 -27.08 18.57
N SER A 38 -7.21 -27.80 19.42
CA SER A 38 -6.59 -28.86 20.21
C SER A 38 -6.05 -30.03 19.35
N LYS A 39 -6.50 -30.10 18.09
CA LYS A 39 -6.08 -31.10 17.10
C LYS A 39 -4.84 -30.69 16.30
N ILE A 40 -4.31 -29.48 16.51
CA ILE A 40 -3.13 -29.00 15.79
C ILE A 40 -1.86 -29.46 16.47
N ASP A 41 -1.01 -30.15 15.72
CA ASP A 41 0.33 -30.53 16.17
C ASP A 41 1.36 -29.52 15.64
N GLU A 42 1.67 -28.51 16.48
CA GLU A 42 2.65 -27.48 16.13
C GLU A 42 4.07 -28.03 15.96
N ALA A 43 4.43 -29.07 16.70
CA ALA A 43 5.75 -29.67 16.60
C ALA A 43 5.90 -30.36 15.24
N ALA A 44 4.87 -31.10 14.81
CA ALA A 44 4.82 -31.70 13.49
C ALA A 44 4.83 -30.65 12.38
N LEU A 45 4.09 -29.53 12.52
CA LEU A 45 4.12 -28.44 11.53
C LEU A 45 5.51 -27.83 11.37
N LYS A 46 6.22 -27.57 12.47
CA LYS A 46 7.58 -27.02 12.45
C LYS A 46 8.62 -28.00 11.89
N ALA A 47 8.34 -29.31 11.95
CA ALA A 47 9.23 -30.34 11.42
C ALA A 47 9.10 -30.55 9.91
N ILE A 48 8.06 -30.00 9.25
CA ILE A 48 7.85 -30.17 7.80
C ILE A 48 8.95 -29.40 7.04
N PRO A 49 9.68 -30.03 6.13
CA PRO A 49 10.66 -29.36 5.28
C PRO A 49 10.03 -28.22 4.48
N GLY A 50 10.60 -27.02 4.56
CA GLY A 50 10.08 -25.81 3.90
C GLY A 50 9.16 -24.95 4.77
N VAL A 51 8.77 -25.40 5.97
CA VAL A 51 8.13 -24.56 6.99
C VAL A 51 9.20 -23.87 7.81
N LEU A 52 9.19 -22.52 7.80
CA LEU A 52 10.14 -21.68 8.50
C LEU A 52 9.71 -21.34 9.92
N GLY A 53 8.43 -21.47 10.23
CA GLY A 53 7.87 -21.22 11.55
C GLY A 53 6.36 -21.32 11.57
N VAL A 54 5.79 -21.38 12.77
CA VAL A 54 4.34 -21.42 13.00
C VAL A 54 3.99 -20.39 14.06
N VAL A 55 2.96 -19.58 13.81
CA VAL A 55 2.44 -18.56 14.73
C VAL A 55 0.93 -18.75 14.85
N ASN A 56 0.42 -18.81 16.09
CA ASN A 56 -1.01 -18.86 16.33
C ASN A 56 -1.55 -17.49 16.72
N ASN A 57 -2.56 -17.04 15.99
CA ASN A 57 -3.23 -15.77 16.27
C ASN A 57 -4.75 -15.99 16.34
N GLY A 58 -5.31 -15.86 17.54
CA GLY A 58 -6.75 -16.08 17.75
C GLY A 58 -7.21 -17.46 17.27
N THR A 59 -8.09 -17.53 16.28
CA THR A 59 -8.61 -18.78 15.67
C THR A 59 -7.80 -19.26 14.48
N GLN A 60 -6.76 -18.51 14.06
CA GLN A 60 -5.99 -18.75 12.85
C GLN A 60 -4.58 -19.25 13.16
N THR A 61 -4.14 -20.28 12.46
CA THR A 61 -2.76 -20.78 12.48
C THR A 61 -2.04 -20.29 11.24
N GLN A 62 -0.94 -19.61 11.43
CA GLN A 62 -0.10 -19.03 10.37
C GLN A 62 1.17 -19.86 10.22
N ILE A 63 1.37 -20.42 9.04
CA ILE A 63 2.53 -21.26 8.70
C ILE A 63 3.43 -20.45 7.78
N ILE A 64 4.62 -20.11 8.25
CA ILE A 64 5.59 -19.29 7.52
C ILE A 64 6.31 -20.20 6.52
N ILE A 65 6.18 -19.90 5.22
CA ILE A 65 6.73 -20.69 4.11
C ILE A 65 7.73 -19.88 3.28
N GLY A 66 7.56 -18.56 3.26
CA GLY A 66 8.37 -17.69 2.42
C GLY A 66 7.83 -17.53 0.99
N ALA A 67 8.71 -17.25 0.03
CA ALA A 67 8.33 -16.89 -1.34
C ALA A 67 7.52 -17.98 -2.10
N GLU A 68 7.58 -19.23 -1.69
CA GLU A 68 6.85 -20.33 -2.32
C GLU A 68 5.39 -20.50 -1.81
N VAL A 69 4.95 -19.67 -0.89
CA VAL A 69 3.62 -19.78 -0.27
C VAL A 69 2.47 -19.83 -1.28
N ASN A 70 2.57 -19.08 -2.37
CA ASN A 70 1.52 -19.06 -3.41
C ASN A 70 1.33 -20.43 -4.08
N ASN A 71 2.42 -21.15 -4.34
CA ASN A 71 2.37 -22.49 -4.92
C ASN A 71 1.84 -23.49 -3.89
N VAL A 72 2.32 -23.41 -2.65
CA VAL A 72 1.85 -24.26 -1.54
C VAL A 72 0.36 -24.04 -1.27
N TYR A 73 -0.10 -22.79 -1.31
CA TYR A 73 -1.52 -22.47 -1.13
C TYR A 73 -2.40 -23.08 -2.23
N LYS A 74 -2.00 -22.94 -3.51
CA LYS A 74 -2.73 -23.54 -4.64
C LYS A 74 -2.84 -25.06 -4.49
N ASP A 75 -1.73 -25.71 -4.15
CA ASP A 75 -1.71 -27.16 -3.93
C ASP A 75 -2.53 -27.57 -2.69
N PHE A 76 -2.54 -26.73 -1.64
CA PHE A 76 -3.30 -26.94 -0.42
C PHE A 76 -4.81 -26.85 -0.70
N ILE A 77 -5.27 -25.81 -1.38
CA ILE A 77 -6.69 -25.66 -1.78
C ILE A 77 -7.13 -26.81 -2.69
N ALA A 78 -6.31 -27.15 -3.69
CA ALA A 78 -6.62 -28.26 -4.61
C ALA A 78 -6.80 -29.60 -3.90
N GLN A 79 -6.05 -29.86 -2.83
CA GLN A 79 -6.13 -31.12 -2.08
C GLN A 79 -7.17 -31.11 -0.96
N THR A 80 -7.50 -29.93 -0.40
CA THR A 80 -8.43 -29.82 0.74
C THR A 80 -9.86 -29.53 0.31
N GLY A 81 -10.06 -28.77 -0.76
CA GLY A 81 -11.37 -28.25 -1.17
C GLY A 81 -11.98 -27.26 -0.17
N VAL A 82 -11.16 -26.63 0.67
CA VAL A 82 -11.60 -25.65 1.66
C VAL A 82 -11.92 -24.32 0.96
N ASP A 83 -12.90 -23.57 1.49
CA ASP A 83 -13.31 -22.28 0.93
C ASP A 83 -12.13 -21.32 0.79
N GLU A 84 -12.00 -20.77 -0.41
CA GLU A 84 -10.93 -19.86 -0.78
C GLU A 84 -11.27 -18.45 -0.29
N GLU A 85 -10.43 -17.90 0.59
CA GLU A 85 -10.53 -16.51 1.00
C GLU A 85 -9.51 -15.68 0.22
N ALA A 86 -9.89 -14.47 -0.20
CA ALA A 86 -8.98 -13.61 -0.95
C ALA A 86 -7.65 -13.39 -0.19
N PRO A 87 -6.49 -13.35 -0.88
CA PRO A 87 -5.19 -13.14 -0.24
C PRO A 87 -5.20 -11.93 0.69
N ILE A 88 -4.71 -12.11 1.92
CA ILE A 88 -4.69 -11.06 2.93
C ILE A 88 -3.35 -10.33 2.84
N ASP A 89 -3.39 -8.99 2.85
CA ASP A 89 -2.21 -8.15 2.88
C ASP A 89 -1.45 -8.31 4.20
N GLU A 90 -0.13 -8.47 4.15
CA GLU A 90 0.75 -8.72 5.33
C GLU A 90 0.62 -7.67 6.43
N ASN A 91 0.19 -6.47 6.07
CA ASN A 91 0.04 -5.36 7.02
C ASN A 91 -1.17 -5.47 7.96
N LEU A 92 -2.05 -6.46 7.77
CA LEU A 92 -3.16 -6.72 8.69
C LEU A 92 -2.71 -7.41 9.98
N ASP A 93 -1.62 -8.19 9.95
CA ASP A 93 -1.09 -8.87 11.15
C ASP A 93 -0.42 -7.91 12.12
N LEU A 94 0.29 -6.91 11.62
CA LEU A 94 0.82 -5.82 12.46
C LEU A 94 -0.29 -5.08 13.22
N LYS A 95 -1.51 -5.01 12.66
CA LYS A 95 -2.65 -4.37 13.31
C LYS A 95 -3.15 -5.12 14.54
N ASP A 96 -3.10 -6.44 14.54
CA ASP A 96 -3.60 -7.22 15.69
C ASP A 96 -2.59 -7.25 16.85
N GLU A 97 -1.29 -7.19 16.57
CA GLU A 97 -0.27 -6.99 17.59
C GLU A 97 -0.26 -5.55 18.17
N LEU A 98 -0.61 -4.55 17.34
CA LEU A 98 -0.67 -3.14 17.72
C LEU A 98 -1.99 -2.74 18.39
N LYS A 99 -3.09 -3.50 18.26
CA LYS A 99 -4.37 -3.25 18.94
C LYS A 99 -4.26 -3.24 20.47
N ASN A 100 -3.26 -3.89 21.03
CA ASN A 100 -2.99 -3.87 22.47
C ASN A 100 -2.18 -2.64 22.96
N LYS A 101 -1.67 -1.79 22.06
CA LYS A 101 -1.08 -0.50 22.43
C LYS A 101 -2.07 0.61 22.08
N LYS A 102 -2.56 1.34 23.08
CA LYS A 102 -3.33 2.59 22.92
C LYS A 102 -2.49 3.59 22.11
N GLY A 103 -2.49 3.45 20.78
CA GLY A 103 -1.72 4.29 19.86
C GLY A 103 -2.21 5.73 19.89
N LYS A 104 -1.29 6.69 19.88
CA LYS A 104 -1.59 8.10 19.68
C LYS A 104 -2.37 8.28 18.38
N LEU A 105 -3.23 9.28 18.29
CA LEU A 105 -4.08 9.58 17.11
C LEU A 105 -3.27 9.59 15.80
N LEU A 106 -2.05 10.10 15.85
CA LEU A 106 -1.11 10.15 14.74
C LEU A 106 -0.72 8.76 14.22
N THR A 107 -0.48 7.79 15.10
CA THR A 107 -0.15 6.41 14.70
C THR A 107 -1.31 5.78 13.92
N ARG A 108 -2.55 5.97 14.39
CA ARG A 108 -3.75 5.46 13.69
C ARG A 108 -3.95 6.09 12.32
N PHE A 109 -3.63 7.38 12.19
CA PHE A 109 -3.67 8.07 10.90
C PHE A 109 -2.69 7.42 9.91
N PHE A 110 -1.42 7.25 10.28
CA PHE A 110 -0.41 6.64 9.42
C PHE A 110 -0.73 5.18 9.09
N GLU A 111 -1.23 4.40 10.05
CA GLU A 111 -1.69 3.02 9.81
C GLU A 111 -2.83 2.97 8.79
N THR A 112 -3.78 3.90 8.88
CA THR A 112 -4.89 3.98 7.92
C THR A 112 -4.39 4.32 6.53
N VAL A 113 -3.49 5.30 6.43
CA VAL A 113 -2.88 5.69 5.14
C VAL A 113 -2.11 4.50 4.56
N ALA A 114 -1.28 3.83 5.34
CA ALA A 114 -0.57 2.64 4.91
C ALA A 114 -1.52 1.55 4.39
N ALA A 115 -2.61 1.28 5.11
CA ALA A 115 -3.60 0.30 4.69
C ALA A 115 -4.29 0.64 3.36
N ILE A 116 -4.44 1.92 3.05
CA ILE A 116 -4.99 2.39 1.77
C ILE A 116 -3.97 2.24 0.64
N PHE A 117 -2.69 2.55 0.88
CA PHE A 117 -1.67 2.56 -0.16
C PHE A 117 -1.08 1.18 -0.46
N ASN A 118 -0.92 0.32 0.53
CA ASN A 118 -0.26 -0.97 0.37
C ASN A 118 -0.77 -1.83 -0.80
N PRO A 119 -2.08 -1.96 -1.05
CA PRO A 119 -2.56 -2.76 -2.18
C PRO A 119 -2.14 -2.21 -3.55
N ILE A 120 -1.82 -0.91 -3.61
CA ILE A 120 -1.48 -0.19 -4.83
C ILE A 120 0.04 -0.19 -5.09
N VAL A 121 0.85 -0.34 -4.02
CA VAL A 121 2.32 -0.27 -4.08
C VAL A 121 2.95 -1.19 -5.13
N PRO A 122 2.54 -2.47 -5.31
CA PRO A 122 3.14 -3.32 -6.34
C PRO A 122 2.93 -2.78 -7.76
N ALA A 123 1.76 -2.22 -8.04
CA ALA A 123 1.47 -1.61 -9.34
C ALA A 123 2.26 -0.30 -9.53
N LEU A 124 2.37 0.53 -8.48
CA LEU A 124 3.21 1.74 -8.49
C LEU A 124 4.68 1.39 -8.74
N ALA A 125 5.21 0.37 -8.06
CA ALA A 125 6.57 -0.10 -8.24
C ALA A 125 6.83 -0.61 -9.66
N GLY A 126 5.89 -1.40 -10.22
CA GLY A 126 5.99 -1.91 -11.59
C GLY A 126 6.00 -0.80 -12.63
N CYS A 127 5.09 0.16 -12.53
CA CYS A 127 5.06 1.31 -13.44
C CYS A 127 6.26 2.25 -13.24
N GLY A 128 6.71 2.43 -11.99
CA GLY A 128 7.94 3.17 -11.68
C GLY A 128 9.18 2.54 -12.30
N PHE A 129 9.29 1.21 -12.25
CA PHE A 129 10.36 0.48 -12.93
C PHE A 129 10.33 0.66 -14.45
N LEU A 130 9.14 0.58 -15.08
CA LEU A 130 9.00 0.87 -16.51
C LEU A 130 9.44 2.30 -16.85
N SER A 131 9.05 3.27 -16.02
CA SER A 131 9.48 4.67 -16.18
C SER A 131 11.00 4.83 -16.06
N ALA A 132 11.64 4.12 -15.13
CA ALA A 132 13.09 4.12 -15.00
C ALA A 132 13.79 3.54 -16.23
N LEU A 133 13.28 2.43 -16.78
CA LEU A 133 13.79 1.86 -18.04
C LEU A 133 13.67 2.85 -19.20
N ILE A 134 12.54 3.56 -19.30
CA ILE A 134 12.34 4.60 -20.30
C ILE A 134 13.41 5.68 -20.20
N CYS A 135 13.69 6.18 -18.98
CA CYS A 135 14.72 7.18 -18.74
C CYS A 135 16.12 6.68 -19.17
N ILE A 136 16.44 5.41 -18.90
CA ILE A 136 17.71 4.80 -19.34
C ILE A 136 17.79 4.76 -20.87
N PHE A 137 16.74 4.30 -21.56
CA PHE A 137 16.72 4.26 -23.02
C PHE A 137 16.84 5.66 -23.65
N MET A 138 16.17 6.66 -23.06
CA MET A 138 16.33 8.05 -23.51
C MET A 138 17.77 8.55 -23.32
N ALA A 139 18.41 8.22 -22.22
CA ALA A 139 19.80 8.58 -21.97
C ALA A 139 20.77 7.87 -22.93
N LEU A 140 20.41 6.69 -23.46
CA LEU A 140 21.14 5.98 -24.49
C LEU A 140 20.87 6.48 -25.92
N GLY A 141 20.07 7.55 -26.07
CA GLY A 141 19.80 8.19 -27.36
C GLY A 141 18.61 7.63 -28.14
N PHE A 142 17.75 6.81 -27.53
CA PHE A 142 16.52 6.38 -28.18
C PHE A 142 15.55 7.55 -28.36
N ASP A 143 14.90 7.62 -29.51
CA ASP A 143 13.97 8.68 -29.85
C ASP A 143 12.65 8.53 -29.05
N SER A 144 12.42 9.44 -28.13
CA SER A 144 11.20 9.49 -27.33
C SER A 144 9.95 9.88 -28.15
N SER A 145 10.12 10.37 -29.36
CA SER A 145 9.01 10.74 -30.27
C SER A 145 8.44 9.53 -31.02
N ALA A 146 9.17 8.42 -31.06
CA ALA A 146 8.74 7.19 -31.76
C ALA A 146 7.41 6.66 -31.16
N PRO A 147 6.47 6.18 -32.01
CA PRO A 147 5.15 5.74 -31.57
C PRO A 147 5.19 4.65 -30.49
N THR A 148 6.11 3.69 -30.61
CA THR A 148 6.31 2.63 -29.60
C THR A 148 6.73 3.21 -28.27
N PHE A 149 7.65 4.18 -28.27
CA PHE A 149 8.15 4.81 -27.05
C PHE A 149 7.04 5.62 -26.36
N LYS A 150 6.27 6.41 -27.12
CA LYS A 150 5.08 7.12 -26.60
C LYS A 150 4.06 6.16 -25.98
N THR A 151 3.84 5.01 -26.61
CA THR A 151 2.93 3.99 -26.06
C THR A 151 3.44 3.45 -24.74
N ILE A 152 4.73 3.12 -24.61
CA ILE A 152 5.32 2.62 -23.37
C ILE A 152 5.27 3.70 -22.27
N ILE A 153 5.55 4.96 -22.61
CA ILE A 153 5.40 6.09 -21.69
C ILE A 153 3.96 6.18 -21.18
N ALA A 154 2.97 6.13 -22.07
CA ALA A 154 1.56 6.18 -21.67
C ALA A 154 1.18 5.03 -20.73
N ILE A 155 1.66 3.81 -20.98
CA ILE A 155 1.46 2.64 -20.12
C ILE A 155 2.10 2.87 -18.74
N SER A 156 3.34 3.34 -18.70
CA SER A 156 4.04 3.59 -17.44
C SER A 156 3.42 4.70 -16.59
N MET A 157 2.80 5.69 -17.24
CA MET A 157 2.13 6.81 -16.57
C MET A 157 0.67 6.50 -16.17
N ALA A 158 0.07 5.44 -16.68
CA ALA A 158 -1.34 5.13 -16.46
C ALA A 158 -1.69 5.00 -14.98
N ILE A 159 -0.81 4.40 -14.15
CA ILE A 159 -1.04 4.24 -12.72
C ILE A 159 -1.17 5.60 -12.01
N PHE A 160 -0.35 6.57 -12.40
CA PHE A 160 -0.35 7.91 -11.79
C PHE A 160 -1.58 8.70 -12.22
N THR A 161 -2.00 8.57 -13.47
CA THR A 161 -3.22 9.20 -14.00
C THR A 161 -4.48 8.69 -13.30
N PHE A 162 -4.56 7.39 -13.04
CA PHE A 162 -5.72 6.75 -12.40
C PHE A 162 -5.53 6.47 -10.91
N LEU A 163 -4.47 7.01 -10.30
CA LEU A 163 -4.19 6.84 -8.87
C LEU A 163 -5.39 7.22 -7.98
N PRO A 164 -6.12 8.34 -8.21
CA PRO A 164 -7.31 8.67 -7.42
C PRO A 164 -8.37 7.57 -7.39
N PHE A 165 -8.61 6.90 -8.52
CA PHE A 165 -9.57 5.78 -8.60
C PHE A 165 -9.09 4.57 -7.81
N LEU A 166 -7.81 4.23 -7.90
CA LEU A 166 -7.23 3.12 -7.15
C LEU A 166 -7.29 3.40 -5.65
N LEU A 167 -7.01 4.64 -5.26
CA LEU A 167 -7.12 5.09 -3.88
C LEU A 167 -8.56 5.05 -3.39
N ALA A 168 -9.54 5.50 -4.20
CA ALA A 168 -10.95 5.43 -3.85
C ALA A 168 -11.40 3.98 -3.60
N ALA A 169 -10.98 3.04 -4.47
CA ALA A 169 -11.27 1.62 -4.32
C ALA A 169 -10.65 1.01 -3.05
N SER A 170 -9.38 1.34 -2.78
CA SER A 170 -8.68 0.84 -1.60
C SER A 170 -9.21 1.47 -0.31
N ALA A 171 -9.44 2.80 -0.30
CA ALA A 171 -10.02 3.52 0.82
C ALA A 171 -11.43 3.01 1.17
N ALA A 172 -12.25 2.66 0.16
CA ALA A 172 -13.56 2.08 0.37
C ALA A 172 -13.50 0.77 1.18
N LYS A 173 -12.52 -0.09 0.92
CA LYS A 173 -12.29 -1.31 1.71
C LYS A 173 -11.93 -0.98 3.15
N VAL A 174 -11.03 -0.02 3.37
CA VAL A 174 -10.59 0.40 4.71
C VAL A 174 -11.74 1.03 5.50
N PHE A 175 -12.53 1.89 4.86
CA PHE A 175 -13.66 2.59 5.50
C PHE A 175 -14.97 1.81 5.45
N LYS A 176 -14.96 0.58 4.87
CA LYS A 176 -16.11 -0.35 4.82
C LYS A 176 -17.32 0.27 4.12
N MET A 177 -17.15 0.77 2.91
CA MET A 177 -18.22 1.23 2.03
C MET A 177 -18.18 0.50 0.68
N ASN A 178 -19.22 0.69 -0.13
CA ASN A 178 -19.27 0.13 -1.47
C ASN A 178 -18.16 0.74 -2.35
N MET A 179 -17.26 -0.12 -2.86
CA MET A 179 -16.12 0.27 -3.67
C MET A 179 -16.52 1.02 -4.94
N PHE A 180 -17.56 0.57 -5.62
CA PHE A 180 -18.02 1.18 -6.87
C PHE A 180 -18.69 2.55 -6.64
N VAL A 181 -19.38 2.72 -5.50
CA VAL A 181 -19.91 4.02 -5.09
C VAL A 181 -18.77 5.00 -4.83
N ALA A 182 -17.73 4.58 -4.12
CA ALA A 182 -16.54 5.39 -3.87
C ALA A 182 -15.83 5.80 -5.18
N MET A 183 -15.64 4.85 -6.10
CA MET A 183 -15.06 5.14 -7.42
C MET A 183 -15.92 6.09 -8.24
N THR A 184 -17.26 6.00 -8.14
CA THR A 184 -18.18 6.91 -8.85
C THR A 184 -18.11 8.33 -8.28
N ILE A 185 -17.98 8.48 -6.96
CA ILE A 185 -17.76 9.80 -6.33
C ILE A 185 -16.43 10.39 -6.82
N CYS A 186 -15.37 9.59 -6.85
CA CYS A 186 -14.08 9.99 -7.41
C CYS A 186 -14.19 10.41 -8.89
N ALA A 187 -14.94 9.66 -9.70
CA ALA A 187 -15.25 10.01 -11.10
C ALA A 187 -15.95 11.37 -11.20
N GLY A 188 -16.92 11.64 -10.31
CA GLY A 188 -17.61 12.93 -10.22
C GLY A 188 -16.63 14.08 -9.91
N MET A 189 -15.67 13.87 -9.02
CA MET A 189 -14.62 14.85 -8.71
C MET A 189 -13.68 15.09 -9.90
N MET A 190 -13.37 14.04 -10.68
CA MET A 190 -12.47 14.09 -11.83
C MET A 190 -13.18 14.35 -13.16
N SER A 191 -14.44 14.73 -13.14
CA SER A 191 -15.22 14.95 -14.36
C SER A 191 -14.55 15.95 -15.30
N SER A 192 -14.56 15.65 -16.61
CA SER A 192 -14.07 16.54 -17.66
C SER A 192 -14.78 17.90 -17.67
N THR A 193 -15.98 17.99 -17.09
CA THR A 193 -16.68 19.26 -16.88
C THR A 193 -15.82 20.25 -16.10
N TRP A 194 -15.16 19.81 -15.03
CA TRP A 194 -14.31 20.69 -14.21
C TRP A 194 -13.06 21.10 -14.97
N SER A 195 -12.44 20.20 -15.71
CA SER A 195 -11.27 20.51 -16.55
C SER A 195 -11.63 21.50 -17.66
N GLY A 196 -12.81 21.37 -18.25
CA GLY A 196 -13.33 22.31 -19.24
C GLY A 196 -13.55 23.71 -18.63
N LEU A 197 -14.21 23.80 -17.47
CA LEU A 197 -14.41 25.09 -16.78
C LEU A 197 -13.09 25.76 -16.43
N ILE A 198 -12.09 24.99 -15.99
CA ILE A 198 -10.73 25.53 -15.71
C ILE A 198 -10.08 26.04 -16.99
N ALA A 199 -10.20 25.32 -18.11
CA ALA A 199 -9.67 25.75 -19.41
C ALA A 199 -10.33 27.04 -19.91
N ASP A 200 -11.62 27.22 -19.60
CA ASP A 200 -12.39 28.43 -19.91
C ASP A 200 -12.13 29.58 -18.89
N GLY A 201 -11.21 29.40 -17.94
CA GLY A 201 -10.85 30.42 -16.95
C GLY A 201 -11.84 30.56 -15.80
N VAL A 202 -12.79 29.64 -15.64
CA VAL A 202 -13.78 29.65 -14.57
C VAL A 202 -13.15 29.12 -13.27
N SER A 203 -12.93 29.97 -12.30
CA SER A 203 -12.34 29.61 -11.00
C SER A 203 -13.36 29.22 -9.92
N SER A 204 -14.63 29.62 -10.08
CA SER A 204 -15.72 29.38 -9.13
C SER A 204 -16.99 28.91 -9.85
N TYR A 205 -17.64 27.94 -9.26
CA TYR A 205 -18.93 27.41 -9.73
C TYR A 205 -19.90 27.28 -8.55
N SER A 206 -21.17 26.94 -8.80
CA SER A 206 -22.12 26.83 -7.71
C SER A 206 -22.99 25.58 -7.82
N PHE A 207 -23.35 25.00 -6.68
CA PHE A 207 -24.32 23.94 -6.54
C PHE A 207 -25.44 24.38 -5.60
N LEU A 208 -26.68 24.42 -6.06
CA LEU A 208 -27.84 24.93 -5.33
C LEU A 208 -27.62 26.33 -4.72
N GLY A 209 -26.88 27.20 -5.45
CA GLY A 209 -26.54 28.54 -4.99
C GLY A 209 -25.35 28.65 -4.03
N ILE A 210 -24.77 27.53 -3.61
CA ILE A 210 -23.58 27.48 -2.76
C ILE A 210 -22.34 27.52 -3.66
N PRO A 211 -21.50 28.57 -3.59
CA PRO A 211 -20.31 28.66 -4.42
C PRO A 211 -19.22 27.70 -3.95
N PHE A 212 -18.46 27.12 -4.89
CA PHE A 212 -17.27 26.35 -4.61
C PHE A 212 -16.15 26.64 -5.65
N ARG A 213 -14.92 26.47 -5.23
CA ARG A 213 -13.76 26.63 -6.10
C ARG A 213 -13.65 25.42 -7.04
N VAL A 214 -13.46 25.67 -8.33
CA VAL A 214 -13.21 24.62 -9.32
C VAL A 214 -11.74 24.20 -9.20
N ILE A 215 -11.50 22.95 -8.86
CA ILE A 215 -10.17 22.36 -8.64
C ILE A 215 -10.01 21.15 -9.54
N ASN A 216 -8.81 20.98 -10.10
CA ASN A 216 -8.46 19.78 -10.83
C ASN A 216 -8.05 18.66 -9.83
N TYR A 217 -8.88 17.66 -9.69
CA TYR A 217 -8.62 16.51 -8.80
C TYR A 217 -7.92 15.33 -9.49
N SER A 218 -7.52 15.45 -10.77
CA SER A 218 -7.00 14.33 -11.57
C SER A 218 -5.75 13.64 -10.99
N SER A 219 -4.99 14.33 -10.14
CA SER A 219 -3.82 13.74 -9.46
C SER A 219 -3.92 13.89 -7.94
N SER A 220 -5.11 14.16 -7.43
CA SER A 220 -5.29 14.40 -6.00
C SER A 220 -5.32 13.09 -5.22
N VAL A 221 -4.67 13.08 -4.07
CA VAL A 221 -4.59 11.94 -3.15
C VAL A 221 -5.43 12.18 -1.90
N LEU A 222 -5.07 13.20 -1.12
CA LEU A 222 -5.74 13.52 0.14
C LEU A 222 -7.22 13.84 -0.05
N PRO A 223 -7.64 14.69 -1.02
CA PRO A 223 -9.05 14.97 -1.26
C PRO A 223 -9.89 13.72 -1.48
N VAL A 224 -9.38 12.76 -2.26
CA VAL A 224 -10.11 11.52 -2.58
C VAL A 224 -10.25 10.61 -1.36
N VAL A 225 -9.18 10.42 -0.59
CA VAL A 225 -9.23 9.59 0.63
C VAL A 225 -10.23 10.15 1.64
N PHE A 226 -10.21 11.46 1.86
CA PHE A 226 -11.18 12.11 2.77
C PHE A 226 -12.60 12.15 2.20
N ALA A 227 -12.75 12.28 0.87
CA ALA A 227 -14.06 12.15 0.22
C ALA A 227 -14.70 10.79 0.49
N VAL A 228 -13.92 9.71 0.31
CA VAL A 228 -14.39 8.35 0.58
C VAL A 228 -14.69 8.14 2.07
N LEU A 229 -13.88 8.72 2.97
CA LEU A 229 -14.16 8.70 4.40
C LEU A 229 -15.53 9.33 4.71
N VAL A 230 -15.78 10.55 4.23
CA VAL A 230 -17.06 11.26 4.44
C VAL A 230 -18.21 10.48 3.80
N ALA A 231 -18.04 10.02 2.56
CA ALA A 231 -19.03 9.22 1.85
C ALA A 231 -19.39 7.94 2.61
N SER A 232 -18.43 7.31 3.28
CA SER A 232 -18.69 6.11 4.09
C SER A 232 -19.61 6.35 5.29
N TYR A 233 -19.60 7.55 5.85
CA TYR A 233 -20.54 7.94 6.90
C TYR A 233 -21.94 8.21 6.32
N ILE A 234 -22.00 8.88 5.17
CA ILE A 234 -23.27 9.16 4.47
C ILE A 234 -23.93 7.84 4.04
N GLU A 235 -23.19 6.92 3.42
CA GLU A 235 -23.70 5.61 3.01
C GLU A 235 -24.28 4.83 4.19
N ARG A 236 -23.54 4.74 5.30
CA ARG A 236 -23.98 4.05 6.52
C ARG A 236 -25.21 4.70 7.16
N PHE A 237 -25.33 6.02 7.09
CA PHE A 237 -26.50 6.74 7.58
C PHE A 237 -27.73 6.43 6.70
N LEU A 238 -27.59 6.51 5.37
CA LEU A 238 -28.66 6.22 4.42
C LEU A 238 -29.08 4.75 4.50
N ASP A 239 -28.14 3.82 4.67
CA ASP A 239 -28.46 2.40 4.83
C ASP A 239 -29.33 2.11 6.07
N LYS A 240 -29.25 2.92 7.12
CA LYS A 240 -30.08 2.76 8.32
C LYS A 240 -31.50 3.26 8.13
N ILE A 241 -31.71 4.30 7.33
CA ILE A 241 -33.01 4.97 7.21
C ILE A 241 -33.83 4.49 6.01
N ILE A 242 -33.18 3.98 4.97
CA ILE A 242 -33.90 3.55 3.75
C ILE A 242 -34.44 2.14 3.96
N PRO A 243 -35.74 1.89 3.61
CA PRO A 243 -36.38 0.57 3.69
C PRO A 243 -35.66 -0.46 2.80
N GLY A 244 -35.60 -1.73 3.26
CA GLY A 244 -34.83 -2.79 2.62
C GLY A 244 -35.07 -2.98 1.13
N ALA A 245 -36.34 -2.89 0.68
CA ALA A 245 -36.68 -3.05 -0.74
C ALA A 245 -36.05 -1.99 -1.67
N LEU A 246 -35.80 -0.79 -1.15
CA LEU A 246 -35.26 0.34 -1.93
C LEU A 246 -33.76 0.57 -1.74
N LYS A 247 -33.12 -0.12 -0.78
CA LYS A 247 -31.69 0.07 -0.44
C LYS A 247 -30.76 -0.09 -1.62
N ILE A 248 -30.98 -1.09 -2.45
CA ILE A 248 -30.12 -1.44 -3.58
C ILE A 248 -29.95 -0.26 -4.57
N ILE A 249 -31.00 0.57 -4.72
CA ILE A 249 -30.99 1.68 -5.67
C ILE A 249 -30.76 3.01 -4.94
N LEU A 250 -31.53 3.28 -3.87
CA LEU A 250 -31.53 4.61 -3.24
C LEU A 250 -30.27 4.87 -2.40
N VAL A 251 -29.71 3.85 -1.73
CA VAL A 251 -28.49 4.08 -0.92
C VAL A 251 -27.33 4.54 -1.81
N PRO A 252 -26.91 3.80 -2.87
CA PRO A 252 -25.84 4.27 -3.73
C PRO A 252 -26.18 5.58 -4.44
N ALA A 253 -27.41 5.75 -4.98
CA ALA A 253 -27.79 6.95 -5.70
C ALA A 253 -27.72 8.21 -4.82
N LEU A 254 -28.30 8.17 -3.62
CA LEU A 254 -28.28 9.29 -2.69
C LEU A 254 -26.88 9.52 -2.10
N THR A 255 -26.10 8.45 -1.84
CA THR A 255 -24.71 8.61 -1.39
C THR A 255 -23.91 9.38 -2.41
N ILE A 256 -23.96 9.02 -3.70
CA ILE A 256 -23.26 9.74 -4.76
C ILE A 256 -23.75 11.18 -4.88
N LEU A 257 -25.09 11.38 -4.90
CA LEU A 257 -25.69 12.69 -5.07
C LEU A 257 -25.37 13.66 -3.94
N ILE A 258 -25.23 13.18 -2.72
CA ILE A 258 -24.92 14.00 -1.53
C ILE A 258 -23.40 14.12 -1.34
N ALA A 259 -22.67 13.01 -1.38
CA ALA A 259 -21.24 13.01 -1.07
C ALA A 259 -20.40 13.79 -2.09
N THR A 260 -20.73 13.70 -3.39
CA THR A 260 -19.96 14.42 -4.41
C THR A 260 -20.02 15.94 -4.25
N PRO A 261 -21.19 16.60 -4.17
CA PRO A 261 -21.25 18.03 -3.90
C PRO A 261 -20.66 18.43 -2.54
N VAL A 262 -20.92 17.66 -1.48
CA VAL A 262 -20.31 17.92 -0.16
C VAL A 262 -18.78 17.92 -0.28
N THR A 263 -18.21 16.97 -1.02
CA THR A 263 -16.77 16.91 -1.24
C THR A 263 -16.26 18.10 -2.03
N LEU A 264 -16.92 18.46 -3.12
CA LEU A 264 -16.50 19.60 -3.97
C LEU A 264 -16.57 20.94 -3.23
N ILE A 265 -17.56 21.11 -2.32
CA ILE A 265 -17.77 22.36 -1.59
C ILE A 265 -16.86 22.49 -0.37
N THR A 266 -16.58 21.38 0.35
CA THR A 266 -15.95 21.43 1.66
C THR A 266 -14.65 20.63 1.74
N VAL A 267 -14.76 19.31 1.69
CA VAL A 267 -13.64 18.38 1.96
C VAL A 267 -12.54 18.52 0.93
N GLY A 268 -12.91 18.58 -0.35
CA GLY A 268 -11.94 18.67 -1.44
C GLY A 268 -11.06 19.90 -1.36
N PRO A 269 -11.62 21.13 -1.34
CA PRO A 269 -10.84 22.35 -1.20
C PRO A 269 -9.98 22.41 0.07
N LEU A 270 -10.54 21.96 1.22
CA LEU A 270 -9.78 21.97 2.49
C LEU A 270 -8.57 21.03 2.45
N THR A 271 -8.78 19.80 1.96
CA THR A 271 -7.68 18.81 1.92
C THR A 271 -6.69 19.10 0.82
N TYR A 272 -7.11 19.70 -0.28
CA TYR A 272 -6.22 20.22 -1.32
C TYR A 272 -5.30 21.30 -0.76
N TRP A 273 -5.87 22.28 -0.06
CA TRP A 273 -5.09 23.34 0.61
C TRP A 273 -4.10 22.79 1.63
N LEU A 274 -4.53 21.84 2.48
CA LEU A 274 -3.62 21.16 3.41
C LEU A 274 -2.46 20.45 2.70
N GLY A 275 -2.71 19.84 1.55
CA GLY A 275 -1.68 19.21 0.73
C GLY A 275 -0.69 20.24 0.17
N GLU A 276 -1.17 21.40 -0.31
CA GLU A 276 -0.32 22.49 -0.78
C GLU A 276 0.57 23.04 0.35
N GLU A 277 0.02 23.31 1.54
CA GLU A 277 0.79 23.81 2.69
C GLU A 277 1.86 22.81 3.16
N LEU A 278 1.53 21.51 3.18
CA LEU A 278 2.49 20.46 3.50
C LEU A 278 3.62 20.40 2.45
N ALA A 279 3.29 20.52 1.16
CA ALA A 279 4.28 20.55 0.09
C ALA A 279 5.20 21.77 0.21
N ILE A 280 4.62 22.93 0.51
CA ILE A 280 5.37 24.17 0.75
C ILE A 280 6.32 24.01 1.93
N GLY A 281 5.84 23.46 3.06
CA GLY A 281 6.65 23.23 4.25
C GLY A 281 7.85 22.29 4.01
N VAL A 282 7.62 21.17 3.32
CA VAL A 282 8.70 20.23 2.98
C VAL A 282 9.66 20.86 1.96
N ASN A 283 9.16 21.55 0.95
CA ASN A 283 10.02 22.27 0.00
C ASN A 283 10.87 23.31 0.71
N TRP A 284 10.27 24.13 1.58
CA TRP A 284 11.01 25.12 2.35
C TRP A 284 12.16 24.49 3.13
N LEU A 285 11.90 23.33 3.76
CA LEU A 285 12.94 22.58 4.47
C LEU A 285 14.09 22.19 3.53
N PHE A 286 13.79 21.68 2.34
CA PHE A 286 14.82 21.27 1.38
C PHE A 286 15.52 22.45 0.71
N GLU A 287 14.82 23.54 0.45
CA GLU A 287 15.41 24.75 -0.14
C GLU A 287 16.33 25.50 0.83
N ASN A 288 15.94 25.57 2.12
CA ASN A 288 16.69 26.34 3.12
C ASN A 288 17.67 25.49 3.93
N GLY A 289 17.37 24.21 4.14
CA GLY A 289 18.21 23.30 4.91
C GLY A 289 19.29 22.61 4.08
N GLY A 290 19.22 22.67 2.73
CA GLY A 290 20.20 22.09 1.82
C GLY A 290 20.55 20.65 2.18
N VAL A 291 21.83 20.35 2.28
CA VAL A 291 22.34 19.02 2.63
C VAL A 291 21.81 18.54 4.01
N PHE A 292 21.59 19.44 4.94
CA PHE A 292 21.07 19.10 6.28
C PHE A 292 19.67 18.50 6.22
N SER A 293 18.80 19.01 5.35
CA SER A 293 17.46 18.44 5.15
C SER A 293 17.53 17.00 4.63
N GLY A 294 18.42 16.75 3.66
CA GLY A 294 18.66 15.42 3.14
C GLY A 294 19.22 14.46 4.20
N ILE A 295 20.19 14.92 5.02
CA ILE A 295 20.77 14.13 6.11
C ILE A 295 19.70 13.76 7.14
N VAL A 296 18.89 14.72 7.60
CA VAL A 296 17.85 14.48 8.59
C VAL A 296 16.79 13.53 8.04
N TYR A 297 16.25 13.82 6.87
CA TYR A 297 15.20 12.99 6.27
C TYR A 297 15.72 11.59 5.91
N GLY A 298 16.86 11.48 5.25
CA GLY A 298 17.47 10.20 4.89
C GLY A 298 17.80 9.36 6.12
N GLY A 299 18.39 9.97 7.16
CA GLY A 299 18.73 9.27 8.40
C GLY A 299 17.53 8.68 9.15
N ILE A 300 16.38 9.37 9.15
CA ILE A 300 15.17 8.86 9.82
C ILE A 300 14.32 7.97 8.91
N TYR A 301 14.55 7.96 7.60
CA TYR A 301 13.69 7.25 6.64
C TYR A 301 13.57 5.76 6.93
N SER A 302 14.68 5.09 7.25
CA SER A 302 14.67 3.67 7.64
C SER A 302 13.80 3.40 8.88
N SER A 303 13.78 4.33 9.84
CA SER A 303 12.90 4.25 11.01
C SER A 303 11.43 4.49 10.65
N MET A 304 11.18 5.36 9.67
CA MET A 304 9.83 5.55 9.12
C MET A 304 9.32 4.29 8.41
N VAL A 305 10.20 3.58 7.68
CA VAL A 305 9.88 2.28 7.08
C VAL A 305 9.57 1.25 8.16
N LEU A 306 10.41 1.14 9.19
CA LEU A 306 10.20 0.23 10.33
C LEU A 306 8.84 0.45 11.01
N LEU A 307 8.42 1.70 11.15
CA LEU A 307 7.13 2.06 11.74
C LEU A 307 5.97 2.02 10.75
N GLY A 308 6.24 1.79 9.45
CA GLY A 308 5.23 1.83 8.39
C GLY A 308 4.71 3.23 8.04
N ILE A 309 5.27 4.30 8.64
CA ILE A 309 4.81 5.67 8.46
C ILE A 309 5.32 6.32 7.16
N HIS A 310 6.34 5.73 6.51
CA HIS A 310 6.87 6.22 5.24
C HIS A 310 5.80 6.26 4.12
N HIS A 311 4.81 5.35 4.15
CA HIS A 311 3.67 5.41 3.24
C HIS A 311 2.79 6.65 3.44
N GLY A 312 2.79 7.24 4.63
CA GLY A 312 2.12 8.50 4.91
C GLY A 312 2.71 9.69 4.15
N MET A 313 3.96 9.58 3.68
CA MET A 313 4.59 10.61 2.84
C MET A 313 4.17 10.55 1.37
N VAL A 314 3.61 9.42 0.89
CA VAL A 314 3.22 9.29 -0.52
C VAL A 314 2.24 10.37 -1.00
N PRO A 315 1.20 10.76 -0.23
CA PRO A 315 0.35 11.87 -0.60
C PRO A 315 1.11 13.18 -0.78
N VAL A 316 2.05 13.49 0.12
CA VAL A 316 2.87 14.72 0.06
C VAL A 316 3.76 14.70 -1.18
N LEU A 317 4.44 13.57 -1.44
CA LEU A 317 5.28 13.39 -2.63
C LEU A 317 4.49 13.57 -3.92
N THR A 318 3.30 12.98 -3.99
CA THR A 318 2.43 13.07 -5.18
C THR A 318 1.95 14.51 -5.37
N GLN A 319 1.58 15.20 -4.30
CA GLN A 319 1.16 16.60 -4.35
C GLN A 319 2.28 17.51 -4.84
N MET A 320 3.52 17.34 -4.32
CA MET A 320 4.69 18.09 -4.77
C MET A 320 4.96 17.88 -6.26
N LEU A 321 4.95 16.61 -6.70
CA LEU A 321 5.18 16.26 -8.10
C LEU A 321 4.11 16.86 -9.02
N THR A 322 2.86 16.90 -8.57
CA THR A 322 1.74 17.47 -9.33
C THR A 322 1.82 18.99 -9.40
N ALA A 323 2.17 19.65 -8.28
CA ALA A 323 2.21 21.11 -8.19
C ALA A 323 3.44 21.70 -8.85
N GLN A 324 4.60 21.03 -8.83
CA GLN A 324 5.91 21.56 -9.19
C GLN A 324 6.61 20.78 -10.30
N GLY A 325 6.13 19.57 -10.65
CA GLY A 325 6.77 18.69 -11.61
C GLY A 325 7.99 17.91 -11.08
N PHE A 326 8.41 18.14 -9.84
CA PHE A 326 9.52 17.46 -9.18
C PHE A 326 9.32 17.41 -7.65
N ASN A 327 10.09 16.53 -6.98
CA ASN A 327 10.16 16.50 -5.52
C ASN A 327 11.59 16.16 -5.06
N TYR A 328 12.02 16.70 -3.93
CA TYR A 328 13.34 16.45 -3.34
C TYR A 328 13.35 15.20 -2.44
N VAL A 329 12.20 14.76 -2.00
CA VAL A 329 12.04 13.70 -0.99
C VAL A 329 12.32 12.33 -1.58
N SER A 330 11.87 12.05 -2.82
CA SER A 330 12.09 10.76 -3.47
C SER A 330 13.57 10.43 -3.72
N PRO A 331 14.42 11.36 -4.21
CA PRO A 331 15.85 11.10 -4.32
C PRO A 331 16.50 10.79 -2.97
N THR A 332 16.12 11.51 -1.92
CA THR A 332 16.64 11.29 -0.56
C THR A 332 16.19 9.95 0.01
N SER A 333 14.92 9.55 -0.21
CA SER A 333 14.43 8.22 0.13
C SER A 333 15.17 7.14 -0.65
N GLY A 334 15.45 7.39 -1.93
CA GLY A 334 16.24 6.50 -2.78
C GLY A 334 17.64 6.26 -2.23
N ALA A 335 18.31 7.32 -1.78
CA ALA A 335 19.62 7.21 -1.13
C ALA A 335 19.53 6.37 0.14
N ALA A 336 18.54 6.59 1.00
CA ALA A 336 18.32 5.78 2.20
C ALA A 336 18.02 4.29 1.88
N ASN A 337 17.31 4.01 0.78
CA ASN A 337 17.06 2.64 0.32
C ASN A 337 18.36 1.95 -0.08
N ILE A 338 19.29 2.67 -0.74
CA ILE A 338 20.62 2.15 -1.08
C ILE A 338 21.46 1.94 0.18
N GLY A 339 21.34 2.80 1.19
CA GLY A 339 21.96 2.58 2.51
C GLY A 339 21.49 1.26 3.15
N GLN A 340 20.20 0.96 3.09
CA GLN A 340 19.64 -0.33 3.53
C GLN A 340 20.15 -1.50 2.69
N ALA A 341 20.21 -1.35 1.36
CA ALA A 341 20.78 -2.36 0.48
C ALA A 341 22.25 -2.65 0.82
N GLY A 342 23.05 -1.60 1.07
CA GLY A 342 24.44 -1.72 1.48
C GLY A 342 24.62 -2.45 2.82
N ALA A 343 23.76 -2.16 3.79
CA ALA A 343 23.75 -2.86 5.08
C ALA A 343 23.43 -4.36 4.92
N ALA A 344 22.42 -4.71 4.09
CA ALA A 344 22.09 -6.09 3.79
C ALA A 344 23.22 -6.81 3.03
N PHE A 345 23.85 -6.12 2.09
CA PHE A 345 25.04 -6.62 1.39
C PHE A 345 26.19 -6.92 2.34
N GLY A 346 26.45 -6.03 3.30
CA GLY A 346 27.45 -6.27 4.37
C GLY A 346 27.13 -7.51 5.21
N VAL A 347 25.85 -7.73 5.54
CA VAL A 347 25.39 -8.95 6.22
C VAL A 347 25.61 -10.18 5.35
N TRP A 348 25.32 -10.12 4.05
CA TRP A 348 25.57 -11.21 3.10
C TRP A 348 27.05 -11.62 3.06
N ILE A 349 27.96 -10.67 3.03
CA ILE A 349 29.39 -10.95 3.03
C ILE A 349 29.83 -11.61 4.34
N LYS A 350 29.39 -11.03 5.48
CA LYS A 350 29.92 -11.37 6.81
C LYS A 350 29.24 -12.57 7.46
N SER A 351 28.02 -12.90 7.08
CA SER A 351 27.30 -14.03 7.69
C SER A 351 27.93 -15.38 7.30
N HIS A 352 27.97 -16.31 8.26
CA HIS A 352 28.36 -17.71 8.04
C HIS A 352 27.14 -18.63 7.81
N ASP A 353 25.94 -18.20 8.19
CA ASP A 353 24.71 -18.96 7.99
C ASP A 353 24.24 -18.82 6.54
N LYS A 354 24.05 -19.96 5.86
CA LYS A 354 23.62 -20.01 4.46
C LYS A 354 22.24 -19.42 4.24
N ASN A 355 21.30 -19.61 5.18
CA ASN A 355 19.95 -19.07 5.09
C ASN A 355 19.97 -17.55 5.26
N GLN A 356 20.71 -17.06 6.25
CA GLN A 356 20.88 -15.63 6.47
C GLN A 356 21.56 -14.94 5.27
N LYS A 357 22.55 -15.57 4.66
CA LYS A 357 23.16 -15.09 3.42
C LYS A 357 22.15 -14.98 2.28
N ALA A 358 21.37 -16.03 2.05
CA ALA A 358 20.37 -16.03 0.98
C ALA A 358 19.31 -14.94 1.19
N ASN A 359 18.81 -14.80 2.42
CA ASN A 359 17.85 -13.75 2.78
C ASN A 359 18.45 -12.35 2.60
N ALA A 360 19.69 -12.13 3.06
CA ALA A 360 20.34 -10.83 2.96
C ALA A 360 20.60 -10.41 1.51
N LEU A 361 21.01 -11.35 0.64
CA LEU A 361 21.21 -11.07 -0.77
C LEU A 361 19.90 -10.76 -1.50
N SER A 362 18.87 -11.57 -1.28
CA SER A 362 17.54 -11.35 -1.85
C SER A 362 16.96 -10.00 -1.40
N ALA A 363 17.06 -9.69 -0.12
CA ALA A 363 16.60 -8.43 0.44
C ALA A 363 17.42 -7.23 -0.09
N CYS A 364 18.74 -7.36 -0.26
CA CYS A 364 19.58 -6.34 -0.88
C CYS A 364 19.09 -5.99 -2.29
N ILE A 365 18.83 -7.01 -3.13
CA ILE A 365 18.31 -6.80 -4.48
C ILE A 365 16.96 -6.08 -4.44
N ALA A 366 16.06 -6.48 -3.55
CA ALA A 366 14.78 -5.82 -3.38
C ALA A 366 14.94 -4.34 -2.98
N ALA A 367 15.84 -4.02 -2.07
CA ALA A 367 16.09 -2.64 -1.64
C ALA A 367 16.66 -1.76 -2.77
N CYS A 368 17.48 -2.32 -3.67
CA CYS A 368 17.96 -1.61 -4.86
C CYS A 368 16.79 -1.21 -5.81
N THR A 369 15.66 -1.91 -5.77
CA THR A 369 14.46 -1.56 -6.53
C THR A 369 13.48 -0.67 -5.74
N GLY A 370 13.85 -0.25 -4.52
CA GLY A 370 13.04 0.62 -3.67
C GLY A 370 12.15 -0.11 -2.66
N ILE A 371 12.18 -1.44 -2.61
CA ILE A 371 11.40 -2.26 -1.68
C ILE A 371 12.28 -2.63 -0.48
N THR A 372 12.18 -1.87 0.60
CA THR A 372 13.08 -1.98 1.76
C THR A 372 12.56 -2.83 2.91
N GLU A 373 11.28 -3.18 2.93
CA GLU A 373 10.66 -3.99 3.98
C GLU A 373 11.40 -5.33 4.20
N PRO A 374 11.79 -6.09 3.17
CA PRO A 374 12.53 -7.33 3.36
C PRO A 374 13.88 -7.11 4.06
N VAL A 375 14.55 -5.99 3.79
CA VAL A 375 15.82 -5.65 4.45
C VAL A 375 15.55 -5.26 5.89
N VAL A 376 14.63 -4.34 6.13
CA VAL A 376 14.34 -3.81 7.46
C VAL A 376 13.88 -4.91 8.40
N TYR A 377 12.84 -5.65 8.03
CA TYR A 377 12.25 -6.66 8.90
C TYR A 377 12.96 -8.01 8.88
N GLY A 378 13.54 -8.39 7.72
CA GLY A 378 14.17 -9.71 7.55
C GLY A 378 15.66 -9.76 7.88
N VAL A 379 16.35 -8.61 7.86
CA VAL A 379 17.82 -8.58 7.97
C VAL A 379 18.30 -7.58 9.01
N THR A 380 18.03 -6.28 8.83
CA THR A 380 18.73 -5.25 9.58
C THR A 380 18.21 -5.07 11.00
N VAL A 381 16.90 -5.07 11.22
CA VAL A 381 16.27 -4.95 12.55
C VAL A 381 16.58 -6.16 13.45
N PRO A 382 16.43 -7.43 12.98
CA PRO A 382 16.77 -8.59 13.80
C PRO A 382 18.24 -8.61 14.26
N LEU A 383 19.14 -8.05 13.48
CA LEU A 383 20.56 -7.97 13.80
C LEU A 383 20.97 -6.70 14.55
N GLY A 384 20.09 -5.70 14.63
CA GLY A 384 20.24 -4.44 15.36
C GLY A 384 21.28 -3.49 14.75
N LYS A 385 22.59 -3.81 14.87
CA LYS A 385 23.67 -2.95 14.37
C LYS A 385 23.55 -2.60 12.87
N PRO A 386 23.25 -3.52 11.94
CA PRO A 386 23.08 -3.18 10.53
C PRO A 386 21.98 -2.15 10.27
N PHE A 387 20.92 -2.13 11.10
CA PHE A 387 19.87 -1.14 10.99
C PHE A 387 20.35 0.29 11.27
N LEU A 388 21.18 0.46 12.31
CA LEU A 388 21.77 1.76 12.64
C LEU A 388 22.74 2.23 11.53
N PHE A 389 23.58 1.34 11.02
CA PHE A 389 24.49 1.68 9.93
C PHE A 389 23.77 2.03 8.63
N ALA A 390 22.64 1.40 8.35
CA ALA A 390 21.83 1.74 7.19
C ALA A 390 21.22 3.15 7.25
N GLY A 391 20.95 3.66 8.47
CA GLY A 391 20.48 5.04 8.68
C GLY A 391 21.59 6.10 8.61
N ILE A 392 22.86 5.69 8.70
CA ILE A 392 24.02 6.60 8.62
C ILE A 392 24.55 6.72 7.17
N GLY A 393 24.45 5.64 6.39
CA GLY A 393 24.92 5.58 5.00
C GLY A 393 23.86 5.88 3.99
#